data_22116f38363095acbafd7ac0f1e5f5a3
#
_entry.id   22116f38363095acbafd7ac0f1e5f5a3
#
_cell.length_a   1.000
_cell.length_b   1.000
_cell.length_c   1.000
_cell.angle_alpha   90.00
_cell.angle_beta   90.00
_cell.angle_gamma   90.00
#
_symmetry.space_group_name_H-M   'P 1'
#
loop_
_entity.id
_entity.type
_entity.pdbx_description
1 polymer ?
#
loop_
_entity_poly.entity_id
_entity_poly.type
_entity_poly.pdbx_seq_one_letter_code
_entity_poly.pdbx_strand_id
1 'polypeptide(L)'
;MLSVVIAPGQGAPVFTRNAQVPHYAASTMKAAVLAALYRSDLDWDARVPVVNRFRSRTGSVYGNDRAEDSDPLPWERLGEQVPLRWLAERMVSHSSNLATNLCLQQVGHPAVAEVWRRAGAKGGSPRGIEDAAARKAGVNNLVSALDLARLLQSLEPEVLALLEHNTHRVDLAAGLPPGVRLAGKNGWITGVRLSAALVHPDDAPPYVLSVCYTGPLAGGRDVEDPAARLLARISRGVWQRRHTIAAAGR
;
A
#
# COMPACT_ATOMS: atom_id res chain seq x y z
N MET A 1 -6.35 -6.10 -17.25
CA MET A 1 -5.80 -7.25 -16.48
C MET A 1 -6.33 -7.17 -15.07
N LEU A 2 -6.91 -8.26 -14.53
CA LEU A 2 -7.39 -8.37 -13.15
C LEU A 2 -6.67 -9.52 -12.46
N SER A 3 -6.07 -9.25 -11.31
CA SER A 3 -5.40 -10.23 -10.44
C SER A 3 -6.07 -10.23 -9.06
N VAL A 4 -6.29 -11.42 -8.51
CA VAL A 4 -6.96 -11.58 -7.21
C VAL A 4 -6.25 -12.68 -6.42
N VAL A 5 -6.04 -12.43 -5.13
CA VAL A 5 -5.62 -13.43 -4.14
C VAL A 5 -6.54 -13.33 -2.93
N ILE A 6 -7.07 -14.48 -2.51
CA ILE A 6 -7.80 -14.64 -1.25
C ILE A 6 -7.03 -15.68 -0.43
N ALA A 7 -6.69 -15.34 0.81
CA ALA A 7 -5.98 -16.22 1.71
C ALA A 7 -6.56 -16.12 3.13
N PRO A 8 -6.42 -17.13 3.98
CA PRO A 8 -6.58 -16.96 5.43
C PRO A 8 -5.66 -15.84 5.95
N GLY A 9 -5.91 -15.32 7.14
CA GLY A 9 -5.03 -14.32 7.78
C GLY A 9 -3.57 -14.77 7.84
N GLN A 10 -3.36 -16.08 7.96
CA GLN A 10 -2.06 -16.74 7.81
C GLN A 10 -2.23 -18.00 6.98
N GLY A 11 -1.23 -18.33 6.14
CA GLY A 11 -1.23 -19.56 5.35
C GLY A 11 -1.35 -19.34 3.84
N ALA A 12 -1.52 -20.45 3.11
CA ALA A 12 -1.57 -20.44 1.65
C ALA A 12 -2.87 -19.82 1.12
N PRO A 13 -2.86 -19.21 -0.08
CA PRO A 13 -4.07 -18.75 -0.73
C PRO A 13 -5.07 -19.88 -1.00
N VAL A 14 -6.35 -19.62 -0.74
CA VAL A 14 -7.47 -20.52 -1.07
C VAL A 14 -8.07 -20.21 -2.45
N PHE A 15 -7.80 -19.02 -2.98
CA PHE A 15 -8.18 -18.65 -4.34
C PHE A 15 -7.13 -17.74 -4.96
N THR A 16 -6.81 -17.97 -6.22
CA THR A 16 -5.91 -17.13 -7.00
C THR A 16 -6.41 -16.95 -8.43
N ARG A 17 -6.25 -15.73 -8.93
CA ARG A 17 -6.41 -15.39 -10.35
C ARG A 17 -5.26 -14.48 -10.75
N ASN A 18 -4.47 -14.87 -11.74
CA ASN A 18 -3.33 -14.07 -12.22
C ASN A 18 -2.42 -13.58 -11.08
N ALA A 19 -2.23 -14.39 -10.03
CA ALA A 19 -1.69 -13.98 -8.73
C ALA A 19 -0.29 -13.38 -8.81
N GLN A 20 0.53 -13.77 -9.80
CA GLN A 20 1.92 -13.36 -9.97
C GLN A 20 2.12 -12.35 -11.11
N VAL A 21 1.05 -11.89 -11.77
CA VAL A 21 1.16 -10.85 -12.80
C VAL A 21 1.61 -9.54 -12.15
N PRO A 22 2.68 -8.90 -12.66
CA PRO A 22 3.14 -7.63 -12.11
C PRO A 22 2.22 -6.48 -12.50
N HIS A 23 1.94 -5.62 -11.53
CA HIS A 23 1.22 -4.36 -11.67
C HIS A 23 2.09 -3.24 -11.09
N TYR A 24 1.91 -2.01 -11.55
CA TYR A 24 2.55 -0.86 -10.93
C TYR A 24 2.00 -0.67 -9.51
N ALA A 25 2.90 -0.64 -8.51
CA ALA A 25 2.52 -0.70 -7.09
C ALA A 25 1.69 0.50 -6.61
N ALA A 26 1.83 1.66 -7.25
CA ALA A 26 1.24 2.91 -6.77
C ALA A 26 1.47 3.08 -5.24
N SER A 27 0.47 3.55 -4.50
CA SER A 27 0.60 3.77 -3.05
C SER A 27 0.55 2.50 -2.19
N THR A 28 0.34 1.30 -2.76
CA THR A 28 0.39 0.07 -1.96
C THR A 28 1.79 -0.22 -1.41
N MET A 29 2.85 0.29 -2.07
CA MET A 29 4.23 0.21 -1.59
C MET A 29 4.46 0.84 -0.21
N LYS A 30 3.61 1.79 0.20
CA LYS A 30 3.73 2.52 1.48
C LYS A 30 3.63 1.60 2.69
N ALA A 31 2.92 0.48 2.57
CA ALA A 31 2.88 -0.54 3.61
C ALA A 31 4.28 -1.16 3.87
N ALA A 32 5.07 -1.38 2.83
CA ALA A 32 6.44 -1.88 3.00
C ALA A 32 7.39 -0.81 3.56
N VAL A 33 7.19 0.47 3.20
CA VAL A 33 7.95 1.59 3.80
C VAL A 33 7.64 1.71 5.29
N LEU A 34 6.37 1.60 5.69
CA LEU A 34 5.96 1.61 7.10
C LEU A 34 6.58 0.45 7.88
N ALA A 35 6.54 -0.78 7.32
CA ALA A 35 7.16 -1.94 7.95
C ALA A 35 8.67 -1.80 8.08
N ALA A 36 9.34 -1.18 7.09
CA ALA A 36 10.77 -0.91 7.17
C ALA A 36 11.10 0.09 8.28
N LEU A 37 10.29 1.15 8.44
CA LEU A 37 10.42 2.10 9.55
C LEU A 37 10.23 1.40 10.90
N TYR A 38 9.19 0.58 11.03
CA TYR A 38 8.90 -0.13 12.27
C TYR A 38 10.04 -1.09 12.68
N ARG A 39 10.66 -1.76 11.71
CA ARG A 39 11.77 -2.70 11.93
C ARG A 39 13.14 -2.03 12.08
N SER A 40 13.21 -0.72 11.95
CA SER A 40 14.44 0.05 12.13
C SER A 40 14.62 0.52 13.57
N ASP A 41 15.86 0.86 13.93
CA ASP A 41 16.20 1.47 15.22
C ASP A 41 15.98 3.00 15.23
N LEU A 42 15.22 3.54 14.27
CA LEU A 42 14.96 4.97 14.18
C LEU A 42 14.06 5.42 15.33
N ASP A 43 14.41 6.54 15.94
CA ASP A 43 13.56 7.21 16.91
C ASP A 43 12.34 7.84 16.18
N TRP A 44 11.15 7.36 16.51
CA TRP A 44 9.90 7.84 15.92
C TRP A 44 9.53 9.27 16.35
N ASP A 45 10.14 9.78 17.41
CA ASP A 45 10.00 11.18 17.86
C ASP A 45 11.07 12.09 17.26
N ALA A 46 12.07 11.54 16.57
CA ALA A 46 13.09 12.32 15.89
C ALA A 46 12.46 13.34 14.94
N ARG A 47 12.99 14.55 14.97
CA ARG A 47 12.51 15.68 14.16
C ARG A 47 13.10 15.57 12.76
N VAL A 48 12.23 15.42 11.77
CA VAL A 48 12.56 15.29 10.35
C VAL A 48 12.22 16.60 9.64
N PRO A 49 13.16 17.23 8.90
CA PRO A 49 12.86 18.43 8.11
C PRO A 49 11.93 18.06 6.95
N VAL A 50 10.85 18.83 6.79
CA VAL A 50 9.91 18.67 5.68
C VAL A 50 10.44 19.44 4.48
N VAL A 51 10.99 18.69 3.52
CA VAL A 51 11.58 19.25 2.30
C VAL A 51 11.04 18.48 1.07
N ASN A 52 10.81 19.19 -0.01
CA ASN A 52 10.41 18.57 -1.29
C ASN A 52 11.63 18.45 -2.22
N ARG A 53 12.64 17.72 -1.77
CA ARG A 53 13.88 17.50 -2.52
C ARG A 53 14.44 16.12 -2.22
N PHE A 54 14.44 15.24 -3.21
CA PHE A 54 14.79 13.83 -3.07
C PHE A 54 15.86 13.44 -4.08
N ARG A 55 16.68 12.45 -3.72
CA ARG A 55 17.68 11.88 -4.61
C ARG A 55 17.07 10.71 -5.38
N SER A 56 17.06 10.81 -6.70
CA SER A 56 16.66 9.73 -7.59
C SER A 56 17.62 8.54 -7.50
N ARG A 57 17.14 7.36 -7.82
CA ARG A 57 17.98 6.17 -8.04
C ARG A 57 18.98 6.34 -9.19
N THR A 58 18.79 7.30 -10.08
CA THR A 58 19.72 7.66 -11.15
C THR A 58 20.74 8.72 -10.74
N GLY A 59 20.70 9.21 -9.48
CA GLY A 59 21.59 10.22 -8.95
C GLY A 59 21.12 11.67 -9.15
N SER A 60 20.12 11.91 -10.01
CA SER A 60 19.49 13.23 -10.17
C SER A 60 18.65 13.62 -8.94
N VAL A 61 18.22 14.88 -8.88
CA VAL A 61 17.32 15.39 -7.85
C VAL A 61 15.91 15.52 -8.45
N TYR A 62 14.89 15.20 -7.65
CA TYR A 62 13.48 15.38 -8.00
C TYR A 62 12.68 15.89 -6.80
N GLY A 63 11.46 16.34 -7.04
CA GLY A 63 10.44 16.66 -6.05
C GLY A 63 9.11 16.03 -6.42
N ASN A 64 8.18 16.00 -5.47
CA ASN A 64 6.81 15.61 -5.72
C ASN A 64 6.01 16.80 -6.30
N ASP A 65 4.92 16.52 -6.99
CA ASP A 65 3.92 17.50 -7.39
C ASP A 65 2.82 17.56 -6.31
N ARG A 66 2.61 18.78 -5.76
CA ARG A 66 1.57 19.01 -4.76
C ARG A 66 0.17 18.65 -5.27
N ALA A 67 -0.08 18.83 -6.57
CA ALA A 67 -1.38 18.54 -7.17
C ALA A 67 -1.67 17.02 -7.28
N GLU A 68 -0.63 16.19 -7.25
CA GLU A 68 -0.73 14.74 -7.29
C GLU A 68 -0.70 14.09 -5.89
N ASP A 69 -0.52 14.89 -4.82
CA ASP A 69 -0.53 14.39 -3.44
C ASP A 69 -1.94 14.45 -2.85
N SER A 70 -2.40 13.34 -2.29
CA SER A 70 -3.72 13.23 -1.66
C SER A 70 -3.81 13.86 -0.26
N ASP A 71 -2.70 14.37 0.27
CA ASP A 71 -2.64 14.96 1.61
C ASP A 71 -1.98 16.34 1.59
N PRO A 72 -2.73 17.43 1.82
CA PRO A 72 -2.18 18.78 1.81
C PRO A 72 -1.32 19.11 3.05
N LEU A 73 -1.53 18.43 4.20
CA LEU A 73 -0.92 18.84 5.47
C LEU A 73 0.63 18.76 5.48
N PRO A 74 1.30 17.73 4.93
CA PRO A 74 2.76 17.77 4.85
C PRO A 74 3.31 18.94 4.02
N TRP A 75 2.57 19.38 3.01
CA TRP A 75 2.95 20.53 2.17
C TRP A 75 2.85 21.87 2.90
N GLU A 76 1.93 21.98 3.84
CA GLU A 76 1.78 23.17 4.70
C GLU A 76 2.92 23.29 5.71
N ARG A 77 3.67 22.21 5.93
CA ARG A 77 4.83 22.13 6.85
C ARG A 77 6.18 22.25 6.17
N LEU A 78 6.22 22.61 4.87
CA LEU A 78 7.50 22.81 4.17
C LEU A 78 8.39 23.82 4.88
N GLY A 79 9.67 23.42 5.13
CA GLY A 79 10.64 24.22 5.88
C GLY A 79 10.61 24.02 7.40
N GLU A 80 9.59 23.36 7.93
CA GLU A 80 9.49 23.01 9.35
C GLU A 80 10.14 21.64 9.65
N GLN A 81 10.20 21.30 10.93
CA GLN A 81 10.55 19.98 11.40
C GLN A 81 9.35 19.32 12.08
N VAL A 82 9.07 18.06 11.75
CA VAL A 82 7.96 17.28 12.32
C VAL A 82 8.46 15.94 12.84
N PRO A 83 7.76 15.29 13.80
CA PRO A 83 8.14 13.95 14.24
C PRO A 83 8.05 12.92 13.11
N LEU A 84 8.96 11.96 13.06
CA LEU A 84 8.93 10.87 12.08
C LEU A 84 7.61 10.08 12.14
N ARG A 85 7.07 9.83 13.35
CA ARG A 85 5.77 9.17 13.54
C ARG A 85 4.64 9.87 12.82
N TRP A 86 4.62 11.20 12.84
CA TRP A 86 3.61 11.97 12.15
C TRP A 86 3.70 11.79 10.63
N LEU A 87 4.91 11.78 10.05
CA LEU A 87 5.09 11.48 8.62
C LEU A 87 4.65 10.05 8.28
N ALA A 88 5.01 9.08 9.11
CA ALA A 88 4.61 7.68 8.91
C ALA A 88 3.08 7.53 8.92
N GLU A 89 2.39 8.20 9.84
CA GLU A 89 0.93 8.24 9.91
C GLU A 89 0.33 8.89 8.67
N ARG A 90 0.80 10.09 8.27
CA ARG A 90 0.32 10.78 7.06
C ARG A 90 0.53 9.95 5.78
N MET A 91 1.65 9.23 5.69
CA MET A 91 1.96 8.34 4.58
C MET A 91 0.92 7.24 4.39
N VAL A 92 0.43 6.62 5.45
CA VAL A 92 -0.47 5.46 5.34
C VAL A 92 -1.93 5.82 5.49
N SER A 93 -2.29 6.77 6.37
CA SER A 93 -3.67 7.17 6.62
C SER A 93 -4.26 8.02 5.48
N HIS A 94 -3.53 9.01 5.01
CA HIS A 94 -3.95 9.93 3.94
C HIS A 94 -3.19 9.72 2.63
N SER A 95 -2.29 8.74 2.62
CA SER A 95 -1.53 8.38 1.43
C SER A 95 -0.63 9.50 0.87
N SER A 96 -0.09 10.40 1.72
CA SER A 96 0.80 11.47 1.28
C SER A 96 2.01 10.96 0.52
N ASN A 97 2.27 11.52 -0.65
CA ASN A 97 3.46 11.24 -1.47
C ASN A 97 4.70 11.91 -0.87
N LEU A 98 4.56 13.16 -0.42
CA LEU A 98 5.65 13.90 0.23
C LEU A 98 6.13 13.18 1.50
N ALA A 99 5.20 12.82 2.39
CA ALA A 99 5.52 12.05 3.60
C ALA A 99 6.17 10.70 3.27
N THR A 100 5.72 10.03 2.19
CA THR A 100 6.33 8.75 1.75
C THR A 100 7.80 8.91 1.40
N ASN A 101 8.15 9.91 0.60
CA ASN A 101 9.55 10.11 0.20
C ASN A 101 10.41 10.57 1.39
N LEU A 102 9.87 11.37 2.32
CA LEU A 102 10.55 11.74 3.56
C LEU A 102 10.82 10.50 4.44
N CYS A 103 9.82 9.64 4.65
CA CYS A 103 9.99 8.36 5.36
C CYS A 103 11.02 7.46 4.68
N LEU A 104 10.96 7.35 3.34
CA LEU A 104 11.88 6.54 2.55
C LEU A 104 13.33 7.05 2.64
N GLN A 105 13.54 8.37 2.75
CA GLN A 105 14.88 8.94 3.01
C GLN A 105 15.44 8.52 4.38
N GLN A 106 14.58 8.40 5.40
CA GLN A 106 15.03 8.00 6.74
C GLN A 106 15.43 6.52 6.78
N VAL A 107 14.62 5.63 6.19
CA VAL A 107 14.83 4.19 6.31
C VAL A 107 15.68 3.60 5.18
N GLY A 108 15.72 4.26 4.03
CA GLY A 108 16.47 3.86 2.84
C GLY A 108 15.83 2.72 2.05
N HIS A 109 16.15 2.69 0.76
CA HIS A 109 15.66 1.65 -0.17
C HIS A 109 16.08 0.21 0.20
N PRO A 110 17.29 -0.06 0.75
CA PRO A 110 17.70 -1.41 1.12
C PRO A 110 16.78 -2.02 2.20
N ALA A 111 16.39 -1.24 3.21
CA ALA A 111 15.49 -1.73 4.26
C ALA A 111 14.11 -2.07 3.71
N VAL A 112 13.57 -1.25 2.80
CA VAL A 112 12.30 -1.55 2.12
C VAL A 112 12.39 -2.79 1.23
N ALA A 113 13.51 -2.98 0.53
CA ALA A 113 13.75 -4.18 -0.27
C ALA A 113 13.80 -5.45 0.61
N GLU A 114 14.39 -5.34 1.80
CA GLU A 114 14.43 -6.43 2.79
C GLU A 114 13.04 -6.83 3.29
N VAL A 115 12.12 -5.84 3.47
CA VAL A 115 10.71 -6.13 3.81
C VAL A 115 10.06 -7.00 2.73
N TRP A 116 10.19 -6.64 1.46
CA TRP A 116 9.65 -7.43 0.36
C TRP A 116 10.27 -8.82 0.28
N ARG A 117 11.58 -8.92 0.46
CA ARG A 117 12.30 -10.19 0.47
C ARG A 117 11.83 -11.12 1.60
N ARG A 118 11.68 -10.61 2.82
CA ARG A 118 11.19 -11.38 3.99
C ARG A 118 9.75 -11.85 3.79
N ALA A 119 8.92 -11.06 3.12
CA ALA A 119 7.57 -11.46 2.74
C ALA A 119 7.54 -12.56 1.65
N GLY A 120 8.68 -12.94 1.07
CA GLY A 120 8.76 -13.88 -0.05
C GLY A 120 8.17 -13.29 -1.34
N ALA A 121 8.14 -11.97 -1.47
CA ALA A 121 7.68 -11.27 -2.66
C ALA A 121 8.75 -11.33 -3.77
N LYS A 122 8.28 -11.39 -5.02
CA LYS A 122 9.14 -11.28 -6.22
C LYS A 122 9.21 -9.83 -6.74
N GLY A 123 8.17 -9.04 -6.47
CA GLY A 123 8.10 -7.62 -6.76
C GLY A 123 8.74 -6.76 -5.67
N GLY A 124 8.64 -5.44 -5.83
CA GLY A 124 9.16 -4.49 -4.85
C GLY A 124 8.99 -3.04 -5.27
N SER A 125 9.54 -2.15 -4.46
CA SER A 125 9.48 -0.71 -4.65
C SER A 125 10.88 -0.07 -4.59
N PRO A 126 11.69 -0.26 -5.65
CA PRO A 126 13.08 0.16 -5.68
C PRO A 126 13.30 1.67 -5.82
N ARG A 127 12.26 2.46 -6.09
CA ARG A 127 12.35 3.92 -6.25
C ARG A 127 11.31 4.67 -5.42
N GLY A 128 11.53 5.97 -5.22
CA GLY A 128 10.57 6.85 -4.55
C GLY A 128 9.32 7.14 -5.38
N ILE A 129 8.33 7.72 -4.74
CA ILE A 129 7.11 8.19 -5.41
C ILE A 129 7.48 9.37 -6.32
N GLU A 130 6.97 9.35 -7.56
CA GLU A 130 7.21 10.40 -8.58
C GLU A 130 8.67 10.54 -9.04
N ASP A 131 9.56 9.60 -8.72
CA ASP A 131 10.90 9.55 -9.30
C ASP A 131 10.83 9.22 -10.81
N ALA A 132 10.56 10.25 -11.63
CA ALA A 132 10.39 10.12 -13.07
C ALA A 132 11.68 9.70 -13.77
N ALA A 133 12.84 10.15 -13.27
CA ALA A 133 14.13 9.80 -13.83
C ALA A 133 14.43 8.30 -13.68
N ALA A 134 14.21 7.75 -12.50
CA ALA A 134 14.35 6.32 -12.27
C ALA A 134 13.33 5.51 -13.09
N ARG A 135 12.08 5.97 -13.18
CA ARG A 135 11.05 5.33 -14.03
C ARG A 135 11.48 5.30 -15.51
N LYS A 136 11.98 6.41 -16.03
CA LYS A 136 12.49 6.48 -17.41
C LYS A 136 13.69 5.55 -17.65
N ALA A 137 14.52 5.34 -16.62
CA ALA A 137 15.62 4.38 -16.63
C ALA A 137 15.18 2.91 -16.42
N GLY A 138 13.87 2.62 -16.42
CA GLY A 138 13.34 1.26 -16.26
C GLY A 138 13.23 0.77 -14.82
N VAL A 139 13.58 1.59 -13.82
CA VAL A 139 13.43 1.25 -12.41
C VAL A 139 11.97 1.46 -11.98
N ASN A 140 11.20 0.40 -11.89
CA ASN A 140 9.78 0.45 -11.63
C ASN A 140 9.40 -0.22 -10.31
N ASN A 141 8.45 0.39 -9.60
CA ASN A 141 7.79 -0.22 -8.43
C ASN A 141 6.72 -1.18 -8.96
N LEU A 142 7.00 -2.46 -8.95
CA LEU A 142 6.10 -3.50 -9.46
C LEU A 142 5.81 -4.51 -8.36
N VAL A 143 4.54 -4.86 -8.23
CA VAL A 143 4.04 -5.86 -7.27
C VAL A 143 2.97 -6.72 -7.92
N SER A 144 2.83 -7.94 -7.47
CA SER A 144 1.71 -8.80 -7.81
C SER A 144 0.66 -8.85 -6.68
N ALA A 145 -0.51 -9.37 -6.97
CA ALA A 145 -1.52 -9.59 -5.93
C ALA A 145 -1.02 -10.57 -4.85
N LEU A 146 -0.19 -11.54 -5.24
CA LEU A 146 0.44 -12.48 -4.30
C LEU A 146 1.48 -11.80 -3.42
N ASP A 147 2.29 -10.88 -3.98
CA ASP A 147 3.29 -10.14 -3.21
C ASP A 147 2.62 -9.29 -2.13
N LEU A 148 1.52 -8.58 -2.47
CA LEU A 148 0.77 -7.78 -1.50
C LEU A 148 0.11 -8.64 -0.41
N ALA A 149 -0.44 -9.81 -0.77
CA ALA A 149 -1.01 -10.72 0.20
C ALA A 149 0.05 -11.23 1.19
N ARG A 150 1.20 -11.67 0.69
CA ARG A 150 2.34 -12.12 1.51
C ARG A 150 2.89 -11.01 2.39
N LEU A 151 3.00 -9.78 1.85
CA LEU A 151 3.40 -8.63 2.64
C LEU A 151 2.48 -8.47 3.85
N LEU A 152 1.15 -8.40 3.65
CA LEU A 152 0.20 -8.22 4.75
C LEU A 152 0.28 -9.35 5.80
N GLN A 153 0.45 -10.60 5.37
CA GLN A 153 0.62 -11.74 6.27
C GLN A 153 1.94 -11.70 7.07
N SER A 154 2.93 -10.93 6.62
CA SER A 154 4.25 -10.81 7.25
C SER A 154 4.40 -9.59 8.16
N LEU A 155 3.38 -8.71 8.23
CA LEU A 155 3.43 -7.49 9.02
C LEU A 155 3.17 -7.76 10.50
N GLU A 156 3.84 -7.00 11.33
CA GLU A 156 3.65 -6.97 12.78
C GLU A 156 2.26 -6.37 13.14
N PRO A 157 1.66 -6.79 14.28
CA PRO A 157 0.34 -6.29 14.70
C PRO A 157 0.28 -4.75 14.78
N GLU A 158 1.36 -4.11 15.22
CA GLU A 158 1.46 -2.66 15.36
C GLU A 158 1.47 -1.95 14.00
N VAL A 159 2.12 -2.53 13.00
CA VAL A 159 2.11 -2.03 11.61
C VAL A 159 0.71 -2.18 11.02
N LEU A 160 0.06 -3.32 11.26
CA LEU A 160 -1.33 -3.54 10.84
C LEU A 160 -2.29 -2.55 11.49
N ALA A 161 -2.13 -2.25 12.79
CA ALA A 161 -2.94 -1.26 13.50
C ALA A 161 -2.82 0.14 12.86
N LEU A 162 -1.62 0.56 12.43
CA LEU A 162 -1.44 1.82 11.72
C LEU A 162 -2.11 1.80 10.33
N LEU A 163 -2.13 0.67 9.64
CA LEU A 163 -2.83 0.53 8.36
C LEU A 163 -4.36 0.55 8.50
N GLU A 164 -4.93 0.29 9.69
CA GLU A 164 -6.35 0.46 9.96
C GLU A 164 -6.80 1.94 9.93
N HIS A 165 -5.87 2.89 10.14
CA HIS A 165 -6.13 4.34 10.09
C HIS A 165 -6.30 4.88 8.65
N ASN A 166 -6.28 4.04 7.63
CA ASN A 166 -6.47 4.47 6.24
C ASN A 166 -7.85 5.13 6.06
N THR A 167 -7.84 6.43 5.75
CA THR A 167 -9.04 7.25 5.59
C THR A 167 -9.75 7.04 4.25
N HIS A 168 -9.06 6.48 3.27
CA HIS A 168 -9.64 6.16 1.96
C HIS A 168 -10.50 4.89 2.02
N ARG A 169 -11.74 5.04 2.48
CA ARG A 169 -12.73 3.94 2.60
C ARG A 169 -13.37 3.55 1.26
N VAL A 170 -12.54 3.42 0.23
CA VAL A 170 -12.90 3.02 -1.14
C VAL A 170 -12.38 1.61 -1.46
N ASP A 171 -12.52 1.15 -2.67
CA ASP A 171 -12.01 -0.14 -3.15
C ASP A 171 -12.56 -1.31 -2.29
N LEU A 172 -11.66 -2.09 -1.67
CA LEU A 172 -12.07 -3.22 -0.84
C LEU A 172 -12.91 -2.78 0.36
N ALA A 173 -12.58 -1.66 0.99
CA ALA A 173 -13.31 -1.14 2.14
C ALA A 173 -14.76 -0.79 1.81
N ALA A 174 -15.04 -0.24 0.62
CA ALA A 174 -16.40 0.08 0.17
C ALA A 174 -17.27 -1.17 -0.12
N GLY A 175 -16.67 -2.34 -0.20
CA GLY A 175 -17.38 -3.61 -0.36
C GLY A 175 -17.77 -4.29 0.95
N LEU A 176 -17.30 -3.79 2.08
CA LEU A 176 -17.53 -4.35 3.42
C LEU A 176 -18.66 -3.62 4.14
N PRO A 177 -19.36 -4.27 5.10
CA PRO A 177 -20.28 -3.58 5.98
C PRO A 177 -19.61 -2.44 6.78
N PRO A 178 -20.37 -1.41 7.21
CA PRO A 178 -19.88 -0.41 8.12
C PRO A 178 -19.29 -1.03 9.41
N GLY A 179 -18.20 -0.46 9.93
CA GLY A 179 -17.59 -0.89 11.19
C GLY A 179 -16.61 -2.07 11.06
N VAL A 180 -16.59 -2.79 9.94
CA VAL A 180 -15.63 -3.88 9.76
C VAL A 180 -14.20 -3.34 9.80
N ARG A 181 -13.37 -3.91 10.68
CA ARG A 181 -11.95 -3.58 10.78
C ARG A 181 -11.19 -4.14 9.59
N LEU A 182 -10.31 -3.32 9.07
CA LEU A 182 -9.50 -3.69 7.90
C LEU A 182 -8.16 -2.95 7.96
N ALA A 183 -7.08 -3.70 8.03
CA ALA A 183 -5.72 -3.20 7.90
C ALA A 183 -5.31 -3.28 6.43
N GLY A 184 -5.20 -2.14 5.75
CA GLY A 184 -4.95 -2.20 4.31
C GLY A 184 -4.41 -0.94 3.68
N LYS A 185 -3.89 -1.11 2.47
CA LYS A 185 -3.43 -0.01 1.63
C LYS A 185 -3.95 -0.15 0.22
N ASN A 186 -4.50 0.93 -0.29
CA ASN A 186 -4.89 1.10 -1.67
C ASN A 186 -3.90 2.00 -2.42
N GLY A 187 -3.98 1.96 -3.74
CA GLY A 187 -3.16 2.81 -4.61
C GLY A 187 -3.75 2.85 -6.01
N TRP A 188 -3.69 4.03 -6.61
CA TRP A 188 -4.18 4.24 -7.97
C TRP A 188 -3.37 5.30 -8.72
N ILE A 189 -3.36 5.15 -10.01
CA ILE A 189 -2.98 6.14 -11.04
C ILE A 189 -3.84 5.84 -12.26
N THR A 190 -3.79 6.69 -13.28
CA THR A 190 -4.44 6.39 -14.56
C THR A 190 -3.99 5.02 -15.09
N GLY A 191 -4.96 4.18 -15.41
CA GLY A 191 -4.74 2.82 -15.90
C GLY A 191 -4.45 1.76 -14.84
N VAL A 192 -4.33 2.11 -13.55
CA VAL A 192 -3.97 1.16 -12.49
C VAL A 192 -4.77 1.42 -11.21
N ARG A 193 -5.31 0.36 -10.60
CA ARG A 193 -5.97 0.39 -9.29
C ARG A 193 -5.67 -0.88 -8.50
N LEU A 194 -5.13 -0.73 -7.30
CA LEU A 194 -4.81 -1.83 -6.41
C LEU A 194 -5.36 -1.57 -5.01
N SER A 195 -5.77 -2.64 -4.35
CA SER A 195 -6.07 -2.60 -2.93
C SER A 195 -5.78 -3.96 -2.31
N ALA A 196 -5.11 -3.97 -1.18
CA ALA A 196 -4.85 -5.18 -0.42
C ALA A 196 -5.11 -4.91 1.07
N ALA A 197 -5.76 -5.85 1.74
CA ALA A 197 -6.15 -5.71 3.13
C ALA A 197 -6.21 -7.05 3.86
N LEU A 198 -5.85 -7.03 5.14
CA LEU A 198 -6.24 -8.01 6.14
C LEU A 198 -7.57 -7.55 6.74
N VAL A 199 -8.61 -8.33 6.54
CA VAL A 199 -9.98 -8.06 6.99
C VAL A 199 -10.25 -8.86 8.26
N HIS A 200 -10.85 -8.23 9.26
CA HIS A 200 -11.20 -8.82 10.54
C HIS A 200 -12.72 -8.88 10.73
N PRO A 201 -13.39 -9.96 10.27
CA PRO A 201 -14.79 -10.20 10.60
C PRO A 201 -14.95 -10.50 12.10
N ASP A 202 -16.09 -10.10 12.70
CA ASP A 202 -16.41 -10.46 14.09
C ASP A 202 -16.88 -11.93 14.22
N ASP A 203 -17.39 -12.51 13.12
CA ASP A 203 -18.04 -13.81 13.06
C ASP A 203 -17.29 -14.87 12.24
N ALA A 204 -16.08 -14.56 11.76
CA ALA A 204 -15.22 -15.47 11.03
C ALA A 204 -13.73 -15.16 11.26
N PRO A 205 -12.82 -16.12 11.07
CA PRO A 205 -11.39 -15.84 11.12
C PRO A 205 -10.95 -14.75 10.14
N PRO A 206 -9.89 -13.98 10.48
CA PRO A 206 -9.33 -12.98 9.58
C PRO A 206 -8.91 -13.57 8.23
N TYR A 207 -9.03 -12.78 7.18
CA TYR A 207 -8.58 -13.15 5.85
C TYR A 207 -7.88 -12.01 5.12
N VAL A 208 -6.97 -12.35 4.23
CA VAL A 208 -6.31 -11.40 3.32
C VAL A 208 -7.03 -11.42 1.97
N LEU A 209 -7.36 -10.24 1.48
CA LEU A 209 -7.83 -10.01 0.12
C LEU A 209 -6.89 -9.02 -0.57
N SER A 210 -6.33 -9.43 -1.71
CA SER A 210 -5.51 -8.56 -2.56
C SER A 210 -6.08 -8.56 -3.98
N VAL A 211 -6.38 -7.38 -4.50
CA VAL A 211 -6.93 -7.17 -5.84
C VAL A 211 -6.11 -6.12 -6.56
N CYS A 212 -5.57 -6.48 -7.73
CA CYS A 212 -4.84 -5.57 -8.60
C CYS A 212 -5.54 -5.50 -9.97
N TYR A 213 -5.79 -4.29 -10.43
CA TYR A 213 -6.37 -4.05 -11.75
C TYR A 213 -5.47 -3.12 -12.57
N THR A 214 -5.23 -3.48 -13.83
CA THR A 214 -4.58 -2.64 -14.85
C THR A 214 -5.45 -2.61 -16.08
N GLY A 215 -5.92 -1.43 -16.48
CA GLY A 215 -6.78 -1.26 -17.65
C GLY A 215 -7.63 0.01 -17.63
N PRO A 216 -8.55 0.16 -18.60
CA PRO A 216 -9.25 1.43 -18.85
C PRO A 216 -10.29 1.82 -17.80
N LEU A 217 -10.71 0.91 -16.90
CA LEU A 217 -11.64 1.25 -15.82
C LEU A 217 -11.01 2.13 -14.73
N ALA A 218 -9.67 2.17 -14.63
CA ALA A 218 -8.94 2.99 -13.67
C ALA A 218 -8.68 4.38 -14.26
N GLY A 219 -9.51 5.36 -13.89
CA GLY A 219 -9.41 6.76 -14.35
C GLY A 219 -8.26 7.54 -13.72
N GLY A 220 -7.87 7.17 -12.51
CA GLY A 220 -6.75 7.74 -11.76
C GLY A 220 -7.06 9.06 -11.06
N ARG A 221 -8.10 9.78 -11.43
CA ARG A 221 -8.50 11.08 -10.84
C ARG A 221 -9.70 10.96 -9.90
N ASP A 222 -10.67 10.13 -10.27
CA ASP A 222 -11.86 9.89 -9.44
C ASP A 222 -11.55 8.82 -8.40
N VAL A 223 -11.78 9.15 -7.13
CA VAL A 223 -11.59 8.22 -6.01
C VAL A 223 -12.53 7.02 -6.11
N GLU A 224 -13.70 7.18 -6.77
CA GLU A 224 -14.70 6.15 -6.97
C GLU A 224 -14.89 5.73 -8.44
N ASP A 225 -13.83 5.69 -9.22
CA ASP A 225 -13.85 5.29 -10.62
C ASP A 225 -14.43 3.85 -10.82
N PRO A 226 -14.73 3.43 -12.07
CA PRO A 226 -15.26 2.09 -12.33
C PRO A 226 -14.39 0.95 -11.81
N ALA A 227 -13.04 1.14 -11.73
CA ALA A 227 -12.16 0.13 -11.14
C ALA A 227 -12.35 0.03 -9.63
N ALA A 228 -12.52 1.16 -8.90
CA ALA A 228 -12.85 1.15 -7.48
C ALA A 228 -14.13 0.36 -7.19
N ARG A 229 -15.18 0.63 -7.98
CA ARG A 229 -16.44 -0.11 -7.87
C ARG A 229 -16.32 -1.60 -8.19
N LEU A 230 -15.43 -1.98 -9.13
CA LEU A 230 -15.10 -3.38 -9.40
C LEU A 230 -14.45 -4.04 -8.17
N LEU A 231 -13.45 -3.41 -7.57
CA LEU A 231 -12.77 -3.91 -6.37
C LEU A 231 -13.76 -4.05 -5.20
N ALA A 232 -14.65 -3.08 -5.00
CA ALA A 232 -15.68 -3.12 -3.97
C ALA A 232 -16.67 -4.30 -4.19
N ARG A 233 -17.07 -4.58 -5.42
CA ARG A 233 -17.94 -5.74 -5.74
C ARG A 233 -17.24 -7.06 -5.44
N ILE A 234 -15.96 -7.18 -5.77
CA ILE A 234 -15.16 -8.38 -5.44
C ILE A 234 -15.09 -8.55 -3.93
N SER A 235 -14.76 -7.49 -3.18
CA SER A 235 -14.71 -7.50 -1.72
C SER A 235 -16.03 -7.94 -1.10
N ARG A 236 -17.15 -7.41 -1.56
CA ARG A 236 -18.50 -7.81 -1.11
C ARG A 236 -18.77 -9.31 -1.36
N GLY A 237 -18.41 -9.82 -2.53
CA GLY A 237 -18.59 -11.22 -2.86
C GLY A 237 -17.73 -12.16 -2.00
N VAL A 238 -16.52 -11.72 -1.63
CA VAL A 238 -15.64 -12.44 -0.72
C VAL A 238 -16.18 -12.40 0.71
N TRP A 239 -16.64 -11.23 1.17
CA TRP A 239 -17.28 -11.06 2.48
C TRP A 239 -18.44 -12.01 2.70
N GLN A 240 -19.33 -12.16 1.71
CA GLN A 240 -20.45 -13.09 1.76
C GLN A 240 -20.04 -14.55 1.92
N ARG A 241 -18.80 -14.89 1.57
CA ARG A 241 -18.22 -16.24 1.64
C ARG A 241 -17.14 -16.38 2.71
N ARG A 242 -16.99 -15.40 3.64
CA ARG A 242 -15.89 -15.35 4.61
C ARG A 242 -15.73 -16.60 5.47
N HIS A 243 -16.84 -17.27 5.80
CA HIS A 243 -16.83 -18.51 6.58
C HIS A 243 -16.15 -19.70 5.85
N THR A 244 -16.17 -19.71 4.51
CA THR A 244 -15.56 -20.78 3.72
C THR A 244 -14.05 -20.61 3.54
N ILE A 245 -13.52 -19.38 3.73
CA ILE A 245 -12.09 -19.09 3.56
C ILE A 245 -11.27 -19.85 4.60
N ALA A 246 -11.71 -19.86 5.85
CA ALA A 246 -11.03 -20.56 6.95
C ALA A 246 -11.10 -22.08 6.85
N ALA A 247 -12.18 -22.63 6.29
CA ALA A 247 -12.36 -24.08 6.14
C ALA A 247 -11.42 -24.69 5.09
N ALA A 248 -11.07 -23.94 4.06
CA ALA A 248 -10.19 -24.39 2.97
C ALA A 248 -8.68 -24.31 3.30
N GLY A 249 -8.30 -23.68 4.41
CA GLY A 249 -6.91 -23.55 4.87
C GLY A 249 -6.47 -24.58 5.91
N ARG A 250 -7.33 -25.57 6.20
CA ARG A 250 -7.04 -26.69 7.13
C ARG A 250 -6.68 -27.96 6.40
#